data_6c3c17a18164d00f4a7f11171e0f7f2e
#
_entry.id   6c3c17a18164d00f4a7f11171e0f7f2e
#
_cell.length_a   1.000
_cell.length_b   1.000
_cell.length_c   1.000
_cell.angle_alpha   90.00
_cell.angle_beta   90.00
_cell.angle_gamma   90.00
#
_symmetry.space_group_name_H-M   'P 1'
#
loop_
_entity.id
_entity.type
_entity.pdbx_description
1 polymer ?
#
loop_
_entity_poly.entity_id
_entity_poly.type
_entity_poly.pdbx_seq_one_letter_code
_entity_poly.pdbx_strand_id
1 'polypeptide(L)'
;MIWFYMLIALLISIIVGLLVRNHQLRRQINTPKEVKKEAVPVSKEPAEEPAASSAEDVFRTRLEAAMEKNMSNKNLTVEQLVEEMGMGRTAFFTRLKSTLGVSPVEYIRETRIRRAAQLLKEPGLTISEVSSMVGMNDSRYFSKCFKHTYGVTPTEWKRGP
;
A
#
# COMPACT_ATOMS: atom_id res chain seq x y z
N MET A 1 -12.84 -44.43 2.49
CA MET A 1 -13.28 -43.30 1.65
C MET A 1 -14.05 -42.26 2.45
N ILE A 2 -15.04 -42.63 3.25
CA ILE A 2 -15.87 -41.69 4.04
C ILE A 2 -15.07 -40.88 5.03
N TRP A 3 -14.05 -41.42 5.66
CA TRP A 3 -13.18 -40.75 6.61
C TRP A 3 -12.34 -39.62 5.98
N PHE A 4 -11.97 -39.78 4.72
CA PHE A 4 -11.22 -38.78 3.95
C PHE A 4 -12.09 -37.53 3.66
N TYR A 5 -13.37 -37.73 3.31
CA TYR A 5 -14.31 -36.64 3.12
C TYR A 5 -14.65 -35.90 4.42
N MET A 6 -14.71 -36.60 5.55
CA MET A 6 -14.91 -35.99 6.86
C MET A 6 -13.73 -35.11 7.26
N LEU A 7 -12.49 -35.52 6.99
CA LEU A 7 -11.28 -34.72 7.24
C LEU A 7 -11.23 -33.46 6.36
N ILE A 8 -11.59 -33.57 5.09
CA ILE A 8 -11.66 -32.43 4.17
C ILE A 8 -12.73 -31.42 4.62
N ALA A 9 -13.91 -31.89 4.99
CA ALA A 9 -14.98 -31.03 5.50
C ALA A 9 -14.58 -30.29 6.79
N LEU A 10 -13.86 -30.96 7.69
CA LEU A 10 -13.33 -30.35 8.92
C LEU A 10 -12.29 -29.27 8.59
N LEU A 11 -11.37 -29.53 7.67
CA LEU A 11 -10.36 -28.55 7.24
C LEU A 11 -10.98 -27.32 6.59
N ILE A 12 -11.98 -27.51 5.73
CA ILE A 12 -12.71 -26.39 5.09
C ILE A 12 -13.43 -25.57 6.16
N SER A 13 -14.07 -26.20 7.13
CA SER A 13 -14.75 -25.49 8.25
C SER A 13 -13.78 -24.66 9.08
N ILE A 14 -12.57 -25.15 9.36
CA ILE A 14 -11.52 -24.43 10.09
C ILE A 14 -11.02 -23.23 9.27
N ILE A 15 -10.79 -23.42 7.96
CA ILE A 15 -10.33 -22.35 7.08
C ILE A 15 -11.37 -21.23 6.97
N VAL A 16 -12.64 -21.59 6.80
CA VAL A 16 -13.76 -20.62 6.75
C VAL A 16 -13.87 -19.88 8.09
N GLY A 17 -13.77 -20.57 9.21
CA GLY A 17 -13.78 -19.96 10.55
C GLY A 17 -12.63 -18.96 10.76
N LEU A 18 -11.42 -19.30 10.30
CA LEU A 18 -10.26 -18.40 10.35
C LEU A 18 -10.42 -17.17 9.43
N LEU A 19 -10.99 -17.34 8.25
CA LEU A 19 -11.27 -16.23 7.32
C LEU A 19 -12.33 -15.28 7.88
N VAL A 20 -13.41 -15.82 8.44
CA VAL A 20 -14.47 -15.01 9.08
C VAL A 20 -13.92 -14.26 10.30
N ARG A 21 -13.11 -14.92 11.14
CA ARG A 21 -12.47 -14.29 12.31
C ARG A 21 -11.49 -13.20 11.92
N ASN A 22 -10.70 -13.40 10.87
CA ASN A 22 -9.79 -12.38 10.33
C ASN A 22 -10.57 -11.18 9.73
N HIS A 23 -11.71 -11.44 9.09
CA HIS A 23 -12.59 -10.40 8.56
C HIS A 23 -13.28 -9.61 9.69
N GLN A 24 -13.68 -10.28 10.78
CA GLN A 24 -14.28 -9.62 11.95
C GLN A 24 -13.24 -8.77 12.72
N LEU A 25 -12.00 -9.25 12.86
CA LEU A 25 -10.90 -8.47 13.45
C LEU A 25 -10.62 -7.20 12.64
N ARG A 26 -10.69 -7.26 11.32
CA ARG A 26 -10.56 -6.07 10.45
C ARG A 26 -11.72 -5.08 10.59
N ARG A 27 -12.92 -5.53 10.94
CA ARG A 27 -14.09 -4.65 11.19
C ARG A 27 -14.04 -3.97 12.56
N GLN A 28 -13.45 -4.61 13.58
CA GLN A 28 -13.34 -4.02 14.93
C GLN A 28 -12.32 -2.87 15.01
N ILE A 29 -11.38 -2.79 14.07
CA ILE A 29 -10.40 -1.69 14.00
C ILE A 29 -11.02 -0.43 13.37
N ASN A 30 -12.17 -0.54 12.70
CA ASN A 30 -12.83 0.56 11.96
C ASN A 30 -14.11 1.11 12.60
N THR A 31 -14.42 0.80 13.88
CA THR A 31 -15.52 1.46 14.57
C THR A 31 -15.02 2.66 15.37
N PRO A 32 -15.49 3.88 15.10
CA PRO A 32 -15.21 5.03 15.97
C PRO A 32 -15.87 4.77 17.34
N LYS A 33 -15.10 4.83 18.40
CA LYS A 33 -15.64 4.85 19.77
C LYS A 33 -16.48 6.12 19.94
N GLU A 34 -17.79 5.94 20.09
CA GLU A 34 -18.65 7.00 20.60
C GLU A 34 -18.23 7.39 22.02
N VAL A 35 -17.70 8.60 22.14
CA VAL A 35 -17.48 9.23 23.44
C VAL A 35 -18.78 9.92 23.83
N LYS A 36 -19.37 9.44 24.93
CA LYS A 36 -20.53 10.00 25.60
C LYS A 36 -20.26 11.47 25.96
N LYS A 37 -21.08 12.36 25.39
CA LYS A 37 -21.12 13.79 25.75
C LYS A 37 -21.79 13.97 27.12
N GLU A 38 -21.06 14.52 28.05
CA GLU A 38 -21.61 15.21 29.20
C GLU A 38 -21.52 16.73 28.94
N ALA A 39 -22.65 17.42 29.11
CA ALA A 39 -22.86 18.80 28.70
C ALA A 39 -22.37 19.78 29.76
N VAL A 40 -21.62 20.82 29.36
CA VAL A 40 -21.49 22.11 30.05
C VAL A 40 -21.47 23.22 28.99
N PRO A 41 -22.13 24.37 29.19
CA PRO A 41 -22.58 25.26 28.12
C PRO A 41 -21.67 26.47 27.87
N VAL A 42 -21.77 26.97 26.62
CA VAL A 42 -21.65 28.37 26.14
C VAL A 42 -20.26 28.97 25.98
N SER A 43 -19.87 29.20 24.82
CA SER A 43 -19.86 30.37 23.94
C SER A 43 -18.64 30.43 23.01
N LYS A 44 -18.91 30.91 21.83
CA LYS A 44 -18.03 31.31 20.73
C LYS A 44 -17.61 30.18 19.76
N GLU A 45 -18.30 30.22 18.66
CA GLU A 45 -17.81 29.81 17.36
C GLU A 45 -16.40 30.30 17.13
N PRO A 46 -15.49 29.38 16.81
CA PRO A 46 -14.51 29.68 15.79
C PRO A 46 -14.52 28.57 14.73
N ALA A 47 -14.51 29.01 13.49
CA ALA A 47 -14.10 28.33 12.28
C ALA A 47 -13.66 26.86 12.41
N GLU A 48 -14.31 26.02 11.61
CA GLU A 48 -13.91 24.64 11.32
C GLU A 48 -12.41 24.53 11.10
N GLU A 49 -11.71 23.82 11.98
CA GLU A 49 -10.33 23.43 11.74
C GLU A 49 -10.28 22.07 11.01
N PRO A 50 -9.71 22.01 9.80
CA PRO A 50 -9.34 20.76 9.13
C PRO A 50 -7.94 20.30 9.55
N ALA A 51 -7.65 20.21 10.85
CA ALA A 51 -6.26 20.04 11.29
C ALA A 51 -5.76 18.58 11.34
N ALA A 52 -6.62 17.58 11.43
CA ALA A 52 -6.20 16.18 11.44
C ALA A 52 -6.04 15.58 10.03
N SER A 53 -6.90 15.98 9.09
CA SER A 53 -6.79 15.63 7.67
C SER A 53 -5.50 16.18 7.04
N SER A 54 -5.10 17.39 7.40
CA SER A 54 -3.95 18.06 6.78
C SER A 54 -2.59 17.42 7.07
N ALA A 55 -2.37 16.85 8.25
CA ALA A 55 -1.06 16.27 8.60
C ALA A 55 -0.79 14.92 7.90
N GLU A 56 -1.83 14.10 7.73
CA GLU A 56 -1.72 12.85 6.93
C GLU A 56 -1.59 13.14 5.45
N ASP A 57 -2.33 14.09 4.94
CA ASP A 57 -2.28 14.51 3.53
C ASP A 57 -0.91 15.12 3.20
N VAL A 58 -0.37 15.97 4.08
CA VAL A 58 1.00 16.49 3.94
C VAL A 58 2.03 15.36 3.93
N PHE A 59 1.90 14.37 4.81
CA PHE A 59 2.79 13.22 4.82
C PHE A 59 2.71 12.42 3.52
N ARG A 60 1.50 12.12 3.02
CA ARG A 60 1.28 11.42 1.74
C ARG A 60 1.88 12.18 0.58
N THR A 61 1.59 13.46 0.46
CA THR A 61 2.10 14.33 -0.63
C THR A 61 3.63 14.39 -0.63
N ARG A 62 4.25 14.55 0.54
CA ARG A 62 5.73 14.54 0.65
C ARG A 62 6.32 13.18 0.29
N LEU A 63 5.68 12.09 0.71
CA LEU A 63 6.12 10.74 0.41
C LEU A 63 6.01 10.42 -1.09
N GLU A 64 4.92 10.86 -1.73
CA GLU A 64 4.73 10.73 -3.18
C GLU A 64 5.76 11.55 -3.95
N ALA A 65 6.03 12.78 -3.53
CA ALA A 65 7.07 13.64 -4.14
C ALA A 65 8.47 13.02 -3.99
N ALA A 66 8.81 12.49 -2.82
CA ALA A 66 10.08 11.81 -2.57
C ALA A 66 10.23 10.56 -3.45
N MET A 67 9.15 9.80 -3.64
CA MET A 67 9.15 8.64 -4.55
C MET A 67 9.26 9.03 -6.00
N GLU A 68 8.54 10.07 -6.46
CA GLU A 68 8.61 10.53 -7.86
C GLU A 68 10.02 11.00 -8.21
N LYS A 69 10.66 11.78 -7.34
CA LYS A 69 12.05 12.23 -7.48
C LYS A 69 13.03 11.05 -7.60
N ASN A 70 12.76 9.95 -6.92
CA ASN A 70 13.61 8.77 -6.84
C ASN A 70 13.10 7.57 -7.66
N MET A 71 12.12 7.75 -8.52
CA MET A 71 11.44 6.65 -9.22
C MET A 71 12.40 5.78 -10.02
N SER A 72 13.30 6.39 -10.78
CA SER A 72 14.30 5.69 -11.61
C SER A 72 15.57 5.31 -10.86
N ASN A 73 15.72 5.72 -9.59
CA ASN A 73 16.91 5.40 -8.80
C ASN A 73 16.92 3.92 -8.40
N LYS A 74 17.74 3.13 -9.10
CA LYS A 74 17.89 1.67 -8.90
C LYS A 74 18.36 1.30 -7.50
N ASN A 75 19.12 2.21 -6.89
CA ASN A 75 19.79 2.01 -5.60
C ASN A 75 19.02 2.67 -4.45
N LEU A 76 17.78 3.12 -4.68
CA LEU A 76 16.97 3.72 -3.63
C LEU A 76 16.81 2.74 -2.45
N THR A 77 17.34 3.13 -1.31
CA THR A 77 17.19 2.41 -0.05
C THR A 77 16.08 3.03 0.80
N VAL A 78 15.59 2.27 1.77
CA VAL A 78 14.63 2.78 2.76
C VAL A 78 15.24 3.92 3.57
N GLU A 79 16.53 3.84 3.88
CA GLU A 79 17.27 4.85 4.62
C GLU A 79 17.29 6.18 3.88
N GLN A 80 17.55 6.16 2.57
CA GLN A 80 17.50 7.36 1.73
C GLN A 80 16.09 7.97 1.70
N LEU A 81 15.05 7.15 1.66
CA LEU A 81 13.68 7.65 1.70
C LEU A 81 13.35 8.26 3.06
N VAL A 82 13.81 7.65 4.15
CA VAL A 82 13.69 8.20 5.52
C VAL A 82 14.36 9.57 5.64
N GLU A 83 15.56 9.70 5.08
CA GLU A 83 16.34 10.95 5.06
C GLU A 83 15.62 12.03 4.24
N GLU A 84 15.13 11.69 3.04
CA GLU A 84 14.35 12.60 2.18
C GLU A 84 13.07 13.10 2.87
N MET A 85 12.45 12.24 3.69
CA MET A 85 11.28 12.61 4.50
C MET A 85 11.65 13.49 5.72
N GLY A 86 12.93 13.62 6.08
CA GLY A 86 13.39 14.39 7.24
C GLY A 86 12.86 13.83 8.57
N MET A 87 12.68 12.52 8.67
CA MET A 87 12.11 11.83 9.83
C MET A 87 13.10 10.84 10.42
N GLY A 88 12.96 10.52 11.71
CA GLY A 88 13.65 9.37 12.29
C GLY A 88 13.09 8.06 11.75
N ARG A 89 13.94 7.03 11.59
CA ARG A 89 13.58 5.72 11.03
C ARG A 89 12.32 5.13 11.69
N THR A 90 12.31 5.04 13.02
CA THR A 90 11.17 4.47 13.77
C THR A 90 9.88 5.26 13.54
N ALA A 91 9.94 6.60 13.57
CA ALA A 91 8.80 7.46 13.33
C ALA A 91 8.25 7.29 11.90
N PHE A 92 9.13 7.20 10.91
CA PHE A 92 8.76 6.95 9.52
C PHE A 92 8.05 5.61 9.35
N PHE A 93 8.61 4.52 9.88
CA PHE A 93 8.02 3.17 9.79
C PHE A 93 6.65 3.11 10.46
N THR A 94 6.53 3.66 11.67
CA THR A 94 5.27 3.71 12.41
C THR A 94 4.22 4.51 11.64
N ARG A 95 4.58 5.71 11.16
CA ARG A 95 3.66 6.58 10.43
C ARG A 95 3.23 5.98 9.11
N LEU A 96 4.16 5.40 8.32
CA LEU A 96 3.84 4.75 7.08
C LEU A 96 2.87 3.57 7.31
N LYS A 97 3.14 2.76 8.33
CA LYS A 97 2.29 1.62 8.68
C LYS A 97 0.89 2.05 9.13
N SER A 98 0.78 3.11 9.93
CA SER A 98 -0.54 3.63 10.38
C SER A 98 -1.32 4.28 9.24
N THR A 99 -0.66 5.01 8.34
CA THR A 99 -1.32 5.78 7.27
C THR A 99 -1.65 4.93 6.04
N LEU A 100 -0.78 3.99 5.66
CA LEU A 100 -0.91 3.21 4.42
C LEU A 100 -1.03 1.70 4.64
N GLY A 101 -0.79 1.21 5.84
CA GLY A 101 -0.90 -0.22 6.17
C GLY A 101 0.23 -1.10 5.63
N VAL A 102 1.22 -0.54 4.93
CA VAL A 102 2.31 -1.26 4.27
C VAL A 102 3.67 -0.97 4.91
N SER A 103 4.66 -1.80 4.64
CA SER A 103 6.05 -1.54 4.99
C SER A 103 6.72 -0.60 3.97
N PRO A 104 7.82 0.10 4.32
CA PRO A 104 8.55 0.96 3.38
C PRO A 104 9.03 0.25 2.11
N VAL A 105 9.50 -0.99 2.25
CA VAL A 105 9.94 -1.81 1.09
C VAL A 105 8.77 -2.14 0.17
N GLU A 106 7.61 -2.51 0.74
CA GLU A 106 6.38 -2.74 -0.02
C GLU A 106 5.91 -1.47 -0.70
N TYR A 107 5.91 -0.33 0.01
CA TYR A 107 5.51 0.95 -0.54
C TYR A 107 6.34 1.34 -1.77
N ILE A 108 7.68 1.24 -1.69
CA ILE A 108 8.60 1.52 -2.82
C ILE A 108 8.26 0.59 -3.99
N ARG A 109 8.13 -0.71 -3.73
CA ARG A 109 7.83 -1.72 -4.75
C ARG A 109 6.49 -1.44 -5.43
N GLU A 110 5.43 -1.26 -4.66
CA GLU A 110 4.07 -1.04 -5.18
C GLU A 110 3.95 0.26 -5.97
N THR A 111 4.59 1.34 -5.50
CA THR A 111 4.61 2.61 -6.20
C THR A 111 5.31 2.49 -7.56
N ARG A 112 6.44 1.77 -7.63
CA ARG A 112 7.14 1.47 -8.89
C ARG A 112 6.29 0.64 -9.85
N ILE A 113 5.64 -0.40 -9.34
CA ILE A 113 4.76 -1.26 -10.15
C ILE A 113 3.54 -0.48 -10.66
N ARG A 114 2.96 0.41 -9.85
CA ARG A 114 1.85 1.28 -10.26
C ARG A 114 2.27 2.24 -11.37
N ARG A 115 3.44 2.86 -11.23
CA ARG A 115 4.01 3.72 -12.29
C ARG A 115 4.29 2.95 -13.57
N ALA A 116 4.84 1.75 -13.47
CA ALA A 116 5.07 0.87 -14.60
C ALA A 116 3.77 0.52 -15.36
N ALA A 117 2.68 0.27 -14.64
CA ALA A 117 1.38 -0.01 -15.27
C ALA A 117 0.83 1.16 -16.10
N GLN A 118 1.17 2.40 -15.71
CA GLN A 118 0.86 3.61 -16.51
C GLN A 118 1.75 3.67 -17.76
N LEU A 119 3.07 3.53 -17.59
CA LEU A 119 4.04 3.60 -18.67
C LEU A 119 3.85 2.50 -19.72
N LEU A 120 3.40 1.32 -19.32
CA LEU A 120 3.12 0.22 -20.26
C LEU A 120 1.96 0.50 -21.21
N LYS A 121 1.11 1.50 -20.94
CA LYS A 121 0.06 1.97 -21.85
C LYS A 121 0.58 2.91 -22.92
N GLU A 122 1.76 3.50 -22.71
CA GLU A 122 2.40 4.39 -23.67
C GLU A 122 2.90 3.59 -24.89
N PRO A 123 2.62 4.07 -26.11
CA PRO A 123 3.14 3.44 -27.32
C PRO A 123 4.66 3.56 -27.40
N GLY A 124 5.31 2.54 -27.94
CA GLY A 124 6.76 2.56 -28.22
C GLY A 124 7.64 2.04 -27.09
N LEU A 125 7.22 2.09 -25.81
CA LEU A 125 8.05 1.61 -24.70
C LEU A 125 8.06 0.06 -24.62
N THR A 126 9.24 -0.52 -24.50
CA THR A 126 9.39 -1.95 -24.21
C THR A 126 9.24 -2.24 -22.70
N ILE A 127 8.98 -3.49 -22.35
CA ILE A 127 8.89 -3.92 -20.94
C ILE A 127 10.22 -3.69 -20.22
N SER A 128 11.36 -3.89 -20.89
CA SER A 128 12.69 -3.68 -20.34
C SER A 128 12.94 -2.18 -20.06
N GLU A 129 12.57 -1.30 -20.97
CA GLU A 129 12.66 0.15 -20.76
C GLU A 129 11.82 0.59 -19.57
N VAL A 130 10.55 0.17 -19.54
CA VAL A 130 9.66 0.50 -18.42
C VAL A 130 10.22 0.00 -17.09
N SER A 131 10.73 -1.23 -17.04
CA SER A 131 11.36 -1.78 -15.84
C SER A 131 12.54 -0.90 -15.37
N SER A 132 13.40 -0.47 -16.30
CA SER A 132 14.51 0.44 -16.00
C SER A 132 14.04 1.83 -15.56
N MET A 133 13.03 2.40 -16.20
CA MET A 133 12.46 3.72 -15.88
C MET A 133 11.90 3.79 -14.46
N VAL A 134 11.36 2.67 -13.96
CA VAL A 134 10.86 2.58 -12.59
C VAL A 134 11.90 2.05 -11.59
N GLY A 135 13.18 2.02 -11.99
CA GLY A 135 14.28 1.63 -11.11
C GLY A 135 14.34 0.14 -10.75
N MET A 136 13.71 -0.73 -11.56
CA MET A 136 13.73 -2.19 -11.37
C MET A 136 14.53 -2.86 -12.49
N ASN A 137 15.81 -3.12 -12.25
CA ASN A 137 16.70 -3.64 -13.31
C ASN A 137 16.54 -5.13 -13.61
N ASP A 138 16.05 -5.91 -12.64
CA ASP A 138 15.78 -7.32 -12.86
C ASP A 138 14.39 -7.49 -13.48
N SER A 139 14.35 -7.74 -14.78
CA SER A 139 13.11 -7.92 -15.54
C SER A 139 12.30 -9.13 -15.07
N ARG A 140 12.94 -10.16 -14.52
CA ARG A 140 12.23 -11.33 -13.96
C ARG A 140 11.56 -10.97 -12.66
N TYR A 141 12.28 -10.29 -11.77
CA TYR A 141 11.73 -9.79 -10.52
C TYR A 141 10.62 -8.77 -10.77
N PHE A 142 10.81 -7.83 -11.70
CA PHE A 142 9.79 -6.88 -12.14
C PHE A 142 8.51 -7.60 -12.59
N SER A 143 8.63 -8.56 -13.52
CA SER A 143 7.48 -9.32 -14.05
C SER A 143 6.75 -10.10 -12.96
N LYS A 144 7.48 -10.69 -12.00
CA LYS A 144 6.92 -11.38 -10.84
C LYS A 144 6.12 -10.42 -9.95
N CYS A 145 6.68 -9.27 -9.61
CA CYS A 145 6.01 -8.25 -8.80
C CYS A 145 4.79 -7.69 -9.52
N PHE A 146 4.89 -7.41 -10.80
CA PHE A 146 3.78 -6.91 -11.60
C PHE A 146 2.61 -7.90 -11.64
N LYS A 147 2.90 -9.19 -11.94
CA LYS A 147 1.89 -10.24 -11.93
C LYS A 147 1.25 -10.44 -10.56
N HIS A 148 2.04 -10.32 -9.48
CA HIS A 148 1.52 -10.38 -8.11
C HIS A 148 0.53 -9.25 -7.82
N THR A 149 0.79 -8.04 -8.32
CA THR A 149 -0.04 -6.86 -8.06
C THR A 149 -1.30 -6.83 -8.94
N TYR A 150 -1.18 -7.16 -10.22
CA TYR A 150 -2.25 -6.99 -11.22
C TYR A 150 -2.87 -8.31 -11.71
N GLY A 151 -2.36 -9.48 -11.29
CA GLY A 151 -2.84 -10.79 -11.69
C GLY A 151 -2.38 -11.24 -13.08
N VAL A 152 -1.88 -10.32 -13.91
CA VAL A 152 -1.41 -10.56 -15.28
C VAL A 152 0.03 -10.13 -15.46
N THR A 153 0.72 -10.67 -16.46
CA THR A 153 2.10 -10.26 -16.78
C THR A 153 2.15 -8.88 -17.42
N PRO A 154 3.30 -8.17 -17.35
CA PRO A 154 3.48 -6.89 -18.06
C PRO A 154 3.17 -6.98 -19.57
N THR A 155 3.48 -8.12 -20.20
CA THR A 155 3.23 -8.38 -21.62
C THR A 155 1.74 -8.49 -21.91
N GLU A 156 1.00 -9.20 -21.09
CA GLU A 156 -0.47 -9.32 -21.19
C GLU A 156 -1.13 -7.95 -20.95
N TRP A 157 -0.68 -7.23 -19.92
CA TRP A 157 -1.17 -5.89 -19.60
C TRP A 157 -1.01 -4.92 -20.76
N LYS A 158 0.15 -4.93 -21.43
CA LYS A 158 0.45 -4.07 -22.58
C LYS A 158 -0.39 -4.37 -23.82
N ARG A 159 -0.74 -5.66 -24.04
CA ARG A 159 -1.60 -6.04 -25.18
C ARG A 159 -3.04 -5.55 -25.04
N GLY A 160 -3.46 -5.27 -23.79
CA GLY A 160 -4.87 -5.04 -23.50
C GLY A 160 -5.72 -6.33 -23.53
N PRO A 161 -7.01 -6.22 -23.22
CA PRO A 161 -7.95 -7.32 -23.38
C PRO A 161 -8.17 -7.68 -24.84
#